data_7192059350e44f4de06b5bcbb5c3de77
#
_entry.id   7192059350e44f4de06b5bcbb5c3de77
#
_cell.length_a   1.000
_cell.length_b   1.000
_cell.length_c   1.000
_cell.angle_alpha   90.00
_cell.angle_beta   90.00
_cell.angle_gamma   90.00
#
_symmetry.space_group_name_H-M   'P 1'
#
loop_
_entity.id
_entity.type
_entity.pdbx_description
1 polymer ?
#
loop_
_entity_poly.entity_id
_entity_poly.type
_entity_poly.pdbx_seq_one_letter_code
_entity_poly.pdbx_strand_id
1 'polypeptide(L)'
;MRLVTISGLPGSGTSTLCKTLASAMGWTHFDTGQVFRQLAVEAGATLQEYGYSAEADPDIDRQLDARMIELARQETGGCVLEGRLMGWMAYRNHMSATKVWVKAEIETRVQRVSGRDGQSPEEAMAATRDREESERQRYAQHHDIDIGDLSIYDLVVASDEM
;
A
#
# COMPACT_ATOMS: atom_id res chain seq x y z
N MET A 1 -7.61 6.60 -19.19
CA MET A 1 -7.68 6.74 -17.71
C MET A 1 -6.33 7.29 -17.24
N ARG A 2 -6.34 8.27 -16.35
CA ARG A 2 -5.12 8.83 -15.74
C ARG A 2 -4.95 8.17 -14.38
N LEU A 3 -4.05 7.20 -14.29
CA LEU A 3 -3.84 6.40 -13.09
C LEU A 3 -2.36 6.30 -12.74
N VAL A 4 -2.04 6.59 -11.50
CA VAL A 4 -0.73 6.32 -10.88
C VAL A 4 -0.95 5.38 -9.71
N THR A 5 -0.15 4.32 -9.62
CA THR A 5 -0.08 3.49 -8.42
C THR A 5 1.22 3.76 -7.69
N ILE A 6 1.15 3.91 -6.39
CA ILE A 6 2.33 4.16 -5.54
C ILE A 6 2.37 3.08 -4.48
N SER A 7 3.42 2.28 -4.53
CA SER A 7 3.68 1.18 -3.61
C SER A 7 5.03 1.37 -2.92
N GLY A 8 5.21 0.72 -1.79
CA GLY A 8 6.46 0.77 -1.04
C GLY A 8 6.32 0.07 0.31
N LEU A 9 7.44 -0.20 0.96
CA LEU A 9 7.46 -0.80 2.30
C LEU A 9 7.06 0.21 3.39
N PRO A 10 6.67 -0.26 4.59
CA PRO A 10 6.32 0.63 5.70
C PRO A 10 7.41 1.68 5.97
N GLY A 11 7.01 2.93 6.13
CA GLY A 11 7.92 4.04 6.40
C GLY A 11 8.66 4.61 5.17
N SER A 12 8.40 4.10 3.95
CA SER A 12 9.06 4.60 2.75
C SER A 12 8.55 5.98 2.26
N GLY A 13 7.47 6.52 2.84
CA GLY A 13 6.95 7.84 2.47
C GLY A 13 5.87 7.81 1.38
N THR A 14 5.30 6.65 1.08
CA THR A 14 4.23 6.50 0.08
C THR A 14 3.08 7.47 0.30
N SER A 15 2.56 7.58 1.52
CA SER A 15 1.39 8.43 1.81
C SER A 15 1.67 9.91 1.58
N THR A 16 2.86 10.38 1.90
CA THR A 16 3.28 11.76 1.64
C THR A 16 3.33 12.02 0.14
N LEU A 17 3.97 11.13 -0.62
CA LEU A 17 4.06 11.25 -2.06
C LEU A 17 2.68 11.21 -2.74
N CYS A 18 1.81 10.26 -2.31
CA CYS A 18 0.44 10.14 -2.85
C CYS A 18 -0.37 11.42 -2.65
N LYS A 19 -0.38 11.95 -1.44
CA LYS A 19 -1.11 13.19 -1.10
C LYS A 19 -0.58 14.39 -1.88
N THR A 20 0.74 14.52 -1.96
CA THR A 20 1.39 15.62 -2.70
C THR A 20 1.06 15.55 -4.19
N LEU A 21 1.19 14.37 -4.79
CA LEU A 21 0.89 14.16 -6.20
C LEU A 21 -0.59 14.41 -6.52
N ALA A 22 -1.49 13.80 -5.73
CA ALA A 22 -2.92 13.95 -5.92
C ALA A 22 -3.35 15.43 -5.82
N SER A 23 -2.83 16.14 -4.80
CA SER A 23 -3.09 17.58 -4.63
C SER A 23 -2.57 18.41 -5.83
N ALA A 24 -1.35 18.16 -6.28
CA ALA A 24 -0.74 18.89 -7.39
C ALA A 24 -1.47 18.67 -8.72
N MET A 25 -2.02 17.47 -8.92
CA MET A 25 -2.73 17.10 -10.16
C MET A 25 -4.24 17.38 -10.10
N GLY A 26 -4.79 17.69 -8.93
CA GLY A 26 -6.25 17.76 -8.72
C GLY A 26 -6.91 16.39 -8.90
N TRP A 27 -6.24 15.31 -8.48
CA TRP A 27 -6.71 13.93 -8.64
C TRP A 27 -7.22 13.35 -7.33
N THR A 28 -8.05 12.31 -7.44
CA THR A 28 -8.53 11.57 -6.27
C THR A 28 -7.42 10.65 -5.75
N HIS A 29 -7.24 10.61 -4.42
CA HIS A 29 -6.34 9.68 -3.75
C HIS A 29 -7.16 8.60 -3.06
N PHE A 30 -6.90 7.34 -3.41
CA PHE A 30 -7.44 6.16 -2.76
C PHE A 30 -6.33 5.44 -1.99
N ASP A 31 -6.51 5.33 -0.68
CA ASP A 31 -5.60 4.66 0.25
C ASP A 31 -6.19 3.33 0.67
N THR A 32 -5.46 2.25 0.43
CA THR A 32 -5.85 0.88 0.79
C THR A 32 -6.22 0.74 2.27
N GLY A 33 -5.51 1.44 3.17
CA GLY A 33 -5.82 1.42 4.60
C GLY A 33 -7.15 2.09 4.92
N GLN A 34 -7.55 3.14 4.20
CA GLN A 34 -8.86 3.77 4.37
C GLN A 34 -9.97 2.87 3.86
N VAL A 35 -9.78 2.25 2.70
CA VAL A 35 -10.76 1.31 2.13
C VAL A 35 -10.92 0.09 3.03
N PHE A 36 -9.84 -0.44 3.60
CA PHE A 36 -9.89 -1.54 4.56
C PHE A 36 -10.71 -1.18 5.82
N ARG A 37 -10.53 0.03 6.37
CA ARG A 37 -11.35 0.52 7.49
C ARG A 37 -12.83 0.62 7.12
N GLN A 38 -13.14 1.07 5.91
CA GLN A 38 -14.52 1.14 5.42
C GLN A 38 -15.14 -0.26 5.30
N LEU A 39 -14.42 -1.23 4.75
CA LEU A 39 -14.89 -2.63 4.67
C LEU A 39 -15.14 -3.23 6.06
N ALA A 40 -14.31 -2.93 7.05
CA ALA A 40 -14.53 -3.36 8.44
C ALA A 40 -15.85 -2.82 8.98
N VAL A 41 -16.15 -1.54 8.76
CA VAL A 41 -17.43 -0.92 9.16
C VAL A 41 -18.61 -1.56 8.45
N GLU A 42 -18.51 -1.80 7.14
CA GLU A 42 -19.55 -2.46 6.34
C GLU A 42 -19.82 -3.90 6.82
N ALA A 43 -18.79 -4.59 7.29
CA ALA A 43 -18.90 -5.91 7.90
C ALA A 43 -19.43 -5.91 9.36
N GLY A 44 -19.63 -4.73 9.95
CA GLY A 44 -20.06 -4.60 11.34
C GLY A 44 -18.99 -5.02 12.36
N ALA A 45 -17.71 -5.00 12.00
CA ALA A 45 -16.58 -5.42 12.81
C ALA A 45 -15.71 -4.22 13.22
N THR A 46 -15.00 -4.36 14.34
CA THR A 46 -13.91 -3.44 14.67
C THR A 46 -12.74 -3.66 13.69
N LEU A 47 -11.88 -2.64 13.55
CA LEU A 47 -10.69 -2.76 12.69
C LEU A 47 -9.80 -3.93 13.11
N GLN A 48 -9.68 -4.19 14.42
CA GLN A 48 -8.88 -5.29 14.96
C GLN A 48 -9.48 -6.65 14.61
N GLU A 49 -10.79 -6.84 14.82
CA GLU A 49 -11.50 -8.07 14.48
C GLU A 49 -11.43 -8.35 12.97
N TYR A 50 -11.61 -7.32 12.16
CA TYR A 50 -11.53 -7.44 10.71
C TYR A 50 -10.11 -7.78 10.24
N GLY A 51 -9.08 -7.21 10.90
CA GLY A 51 -7.68 -7.53 10.66
C GLY A 51 -7.36 -9.00 10.95
N TYR A 52 -7.80 -9.52 12.09
CA TYR A 52 -7.65 -10.96 12.40
C TYR A 52 -8.39 -11.87 11.40
N SER A 53 -9.57 -11.46 10.97
CA SER A 53 -10.30 -12.19 9.94
C SER A 53 -9.55 -12.20 8.60
N ALA A 54 -8.92 -11.09 8.22
CA ALA A 54 -8.13 -10.99 7.00
C ALA A 54 -6.86 -11.87 7.01
N GLU A 55 -6.26 -12.08 8.17
CA GLU A 55 -5.13 -13.01 8.31
C GLU A 55 -5.54 -14.48 8.03
N ALA A 56 -6.78 -14.84 8.40
CA ALA A 56 -7.31 -16.18 8.27
C ALA A 56 -8.03 -16.42 6.92
N ASP A 57 -8.55 -15.37 6.31
CA ASP A 57 -9.40 -15.45 5.10
C ASP A 57 -8.83 -14.62 3.95
N PRO A 58 -8.21 -15.28 2.95
CA PRO A 58 -7.68 -14.60 1.76
C PRO A 58 -8.73 -13.83 0.95
N ASP A 59 -10.00 -14.14 1.10
CA ASP A 59 -11.06 -13.46 0.34
C ASP A 59 -11.26 -12.01 0.80
N ILE A 60 -10.90 -11.68 2.03
CA ILE A 60 -10.91 -10.30 2.52
C ILE A 60 -9.89 -9.44 1.77
N ASP A 61 -8.66 -9.93 1.61
CA ASP A 61 -7.63 -9.25 0.81
C ASP A 61 -8.08 -9.11 -0.66
N ARG A 62 -8.70 -10.15 -1.23
CA ARG A 62 -9.23 -10.10 -2.60
C ARG A 62 -10.36 -9.07 -2.76
N GLN A 63 -11.25 -8.96 -1.78
CA GLN A 63 -12.31 -7.94 -1.78
C GLN A 63 -11.73 -6.53 -1.70
N LEU A 64 -10.71 -6.32 -0.88
CA LEU A 64 -10.01 -5.05 -0.78
C LEU A 64 -9.38 -4.66 -2.12
N ASP A 65 -8.64 -5.57 -2.74
CA ASP A 65 -8.00 -5.33 -4.04
C ASP A 65 -9.03 -5.05 -5.13
N ALA A 66 -10.11 -5.84 -5.20
CA ALA A 66 -11.21 -5.63 -6.14
C ALA A 66 -11.86 -4.26 -5.95
N ARG A 67 -12.08 -3.84 -4.70
CA ARG A 67 -12.65 -2.53 -4.39
C ARG A 67 -11.76 -1.39 -4.85
N MET A 68 -10.45 -1.49 -4.62
CA MET A 68 -9.48 -0.49 -5.08
C MET A 68 -9.48 -0.36 -6.62
N ILE A 69 -9.50 -1.48 -7.32
CA ILE A 69 -9.57 -1.50 -8.80
C ILE A 69 -10.88 -0.90 -9.31
N GLU A 70 -12.00 -1.23 -8.66
CA GLU A 70 -13.31 -0.67 -9.00
C GLU A 70 -13.34 0.85 -8.84
N LEU A 71 -12.85 1.37 -7.70
CA LEU A 71 -12.75 2.81 -7.45
C LEU A 71 -11.92 3.52 -8.53
N ALA A 72 -10.79 2.92 -8.92
CA ALA A 72 -9.97 3.47 -9.99
C ALA A 72 -10.70 3.50 -11.35
N ARG A 73 -11.46 2.45 -11.68
CA ARG A 73 -12.21 2.35 -12.95
C ARG A 73 -13.38 3.33 -13.03
N GLN A 74 -13.97 3.66 -11.90
CA GLN A 74 -15.08 4.61 -11.81
C GLN A 74 -14.61 6.07 -11.86
N GLU A 75 -13.33 6.32 -11.55
CA GLU A 75 -12.79 7.68 -11.53
C GLU A 75 -12.54 8.22 -12.93
N THR A 76 -13.09 9.38 -13.22
CA THR A 76 -13.02 10.00 -14.55
C THR A 76 -11.94 11.08 -14.68
N GLY A 77 -11.58 11.72 -13.56
CA GLY A 77 -10.64 12.85 -13.54
C GLY A 77 -9.18 12.44 -13.53
N GLY A 78 -8.89 11.33 -12.89
CA GLY A 78 -7.57 10.77 -12.62
C GLY A 78 -7.41 10.43 -11.14
N CYS A 79 -6.65 9.40 -10.82
CA CYS A 79 -6.45 8.98 -9.44
C CYS A 79 -5.05 8.44 -9.15
N VAL A 80 -4.74 8.47 -7.86
CA VAL A 80 -3.56 7.85 -7.26
C VAL A 80 -4.05 6.71 -6.36
N LEU A 81 -3.59 5.49 -6.61
CA LEU A 81 -3.82 4.35 -5.74
C LEU A 81 -2.60 4.12 -4.84
N GLU A 82 -2.83 4.15 -3.54
CA GLU A 82 -1.81 3.86 -2.54
C GLU A 82 -2.01 2.48 -1.93
N GLY A 83 -0.96 1.67 -1.90
CA GLY A 83 -0.97 0.37 -1.23
C GLY A 83 0.18 -0.53 -1.65
N ARG A 84 0.51 -1.51 -0.80
CA ARG A 84 1.64 -2.44 -1.01
C ARG A 84 1.62 -3.11 -2.39
N LEU A 85 0.44 -3.54 -2.83
CA LEU A 85 0.26 -4.34 -4.03
C LEU A 85 -0.39 -3.58 -5.19
N MET A 86 -0.62 -2.26 -5.08
CA MET A 86 -1.39 -1.54 -6.09
C MET A 86 -0.71 -1.52 -7.46
N GLY A 87 0.62 -1.50 -7.52
CA GLY A 87 1.37 -1.70 -8.76
C GLY A 87 1.09 -3.07 -9.39
N TRP A 88 1.15 -4.13 -8.59
CA TRP A 88 0.84 -5.49 -9.02
C TRP A 88 -0.62 -5.67 -9.42
N MET A 89 -1.55 -5.06 -8.69
CA MET A 89 -2.98 -5.12 -9.03
C MET A 89 -3.26 -4.42 -10.37
N ALA A 90 -2.68 -3.25 -10.60
CA ALA A 90 -2.79 -2.57 -11.89
C ALA A 90 -2.17 -3.40 -13.03
N TYR A 91 -1.00 -4.01 -12.80
CA TYR A 91 -0.33 -4.87 -13.78
C TYR A 91 -1.19 -6.08 -14.14
N ARG A 92 -1.66 -6.85 -13.16
CA ARG A 92 -2.48 -8.06 -13.36
C ARG A 92 -3.85 -7.79 -13.97
N ASN A 93 -4.41 -6.62 -13.68
CA ASN A 93 -5.69 -6.20 -14.26
C ASN A 93 -5.55 -5.45 -15.60
N HIS A 94 -4.36 -5.44 -16.20
CA HIS A 94 -4.07 -4.79 -17.49
C HIS A 94 -4.50 -3.31 -17.53
N MET A 95 -4.36 -2.62 -16.40
CA MET A 95 -4.71 -1.21 -16.32
C MET A 95 -3.59 -0.34 -16.90
N SER A 96 -3.97 0.64 -17.70
CA SER A 96 -3.02 1.67 -18.16
C SER A 96 -2.70 2.61 -17.00
N ALA A 97 -1.62 2.31 -16.28
CA ALA A 97 -1.18 3.02 -15.08
C ALA A 97 0.33 3.25 -15.11
N THR A 98 0.78 4.38 -14.57
CA THR A 98 2.18 4.55 -14.19
C THR A 98 2.38 3.91 -12.81
N LYS A 99 3.20 2.88 -12.73
CA LYS A 99 3.46 2.12 -11.50
C LYS A 99 4.77 2.59 -10.87
N VAL A 100 4.66 3.15 -9.67
CA VAL A 100 5.78 3.73 -8.91
C VAL A 100 6.04 2.90 -7.65
N TRP A 101 7.29 2.54 -7.45
CA TRP A 101 7.77 1.97 -6.20
C TRP A 101 8.61 3.01 -5.45
N VAL A 102 8.25 3.28 -4.19
CA VAL A 102 9.01 4.15 -3.30
C VAL A 102 9.87 3.29 -2.39
N LYS A 103 11.18 3.51 -2.43
CA LYS A 103 12.14 2.83 -1.56
C LYS A 103 12.81 3.82 -0.60
N ALA A 104 13.14 3.34 0.57
CA ALA A 104 14.05 3.97 1.52
C ALA A 104 14.81 2.89 2.28
N GLU A 105 16.01 3.21 2.72
CA GLU A 105 16.80 2.32 3.56
C GLU A 105 16.06 2.01 4.87
N ILE A 106 16.32 0.84 5.44
CA ILE A 106 15.57 0.38 6.61
C ILE A 106 15.72 1.34 7.80
N GLU A 107 16.90 1.92 7.97
CA GLU A 107 17.19 2.89 9.03
C GLU A 107 16.33 4.13 8.91
N THR A 108 16.20 4.68 7.70
CA THR A 108 15.33 5.83 7.40
C THR A 108 13.87 5.49 7.69
N ARG A 109 13.41 4.31 7.26
CA ARG A 109 12.01 3.88 7.45
C ARG A 109 11.70 3.66 8.93
N VAL A 110 12.60 3.04 9.67
CA VAL A 110 12.47 2.82 11.11
C VAL A 110 12.42 4.14 11.87
N GLN A 111 13.29 5.10 11.52
CA GLN A 111 13.28 6.42 12.14
C GLN A 111 11.93 7.13 11.94
N ARG A 112 11.36 7.06 10.74
CA ARG A 112 10.05 7.65 10.44
C ARG A 112 8.91 6.96 11.19
N VAL A 113 8.94 5.63 11.29
CA VAL A 113 7.95 4.84 12.05
C VAL A 113 8.06 5.14 13.53
N SER A 114 9.27 5.15 14.11
CA SER A 114 9.54 5.50 15.50
C SER A 114 8.98 6.89 15.86
N GLY A 115 9.26 7.89 15.03
CA GLY A 115 8.77 9.26 15.25
C GLY A 115 7.25 9.39 15.16
N ARG A 116 6.61 8.63 14.25
CA ARG A 116 5.16 8.63 14.09
C ARG A 116 4.44 7.92 15.23
N ASP A 117 4.96 6.77 15.64
CA ASP A 117 4.26 5.86 16.55
C ASP A 117 4.72 6.00 18.02
N GLY A 118 5.72 6.86 18.28
CA GLY A 118 6.24 7.12 19.64
C GLY A 118 6.99 5.94 20.24
N GLN A 119 7.53 5.05 19.39
CA GLN A 119 8.30 3.88 19.80
C GLN A 119 9.79 4.19 19.88
N SER A 120 10.55 3.39 20.66
CA SER A 120 12.01 3.43 20.57
C SER A 120 12.49 2.94 19.20
N PRO A 121 13.70 3.32 18.76
CA PRO A 121 14.26 2.82 17.48
C PRO A 121 14.38 1.29 17.42
N GLU A 122 14.70 0.65 18.54
CA GLU A 122 14.82 -0.80 18.65
C GLU A 122 13.46 -1.48 18.49
N GLU A 123 12.42 -0.97 19.17
CA GLU A 123 11.05 -1.47 19.05
C GLU A 123 10.51 -1.26 17.62
N ALA A 124 10.74 -0.09 17.05
CA ALA A 124 10.34 0.22 15.68
C ALA A 124 11.06 -0.66 14.65
N MET A 125 12.35 -0.98 14.86
CA MET A 125 13.11 -1.88 14.00
C MET A 125 12.53 -3.30 14.04
N ALA A 126 12.29 -3.84 15.24
CA ALA A 126 11.71 -5.17 15.40
C ALA A 126 10.32 -5.25 14.76
N ALA A 127 9.43 -4.31 15.08
CA ALA A 127 8.08 -4.26 14.53
C ALA A 127 8.07 -4.12 12.99
N THR A 128 8.97 -3.32 12.43
CA THR A 128 9.08 -3.14 10.98
C THR A 128 9.50 -4.44 10.29
N ARG A 129 10.51 -5.13 10.83
CA ARG A 129 10.98 -6.40 10.26
C ARG A 129 9.93 -7.50 10.36
N ASP A 130 9.27 -7.64 11.50
CA ASP A 130 8.22 -8.63 11.71
C ASP A 130 7.05 -8.40 10.73
N ARG A 131 6.66 -7.14 10.56
CA ARG A 131 5.62 -6.77 9.62
C ARG A 131 5.99 -7.07 8.17
N GLU A 132 7.20 -6.72 7.75
CA GLU A 132 7.67 -6.99 6.39
C GLU A 132 7.72 -8.48 6.07
N GLU A 133 8.19 -9.30 7.02
CA GLU A 133 8.24 -10.75 6.84
C GLU A 133 6.84 -11.35 6.76
N SER A 134 5.92 -10.92 7.65
CA SER A 134 4.52 -11.34 7.62
C SER A 134 3.83 -10.96 6.29
N GLU A 135 4.00 -9.71 5.85
CA GLU A 135 3.45 -9.23 4.58
C GLU A 135 4.03 -10.01 3.38
N ARG A 136 5.34 -10.26 3.36
CA ARG A 136 6.00 -11.03 2.30
C ARG A 136 5.43 -12.43 2.17
N GLN A 137 5.31 -13.15 3.28
CA GLN A 137 4.76 -14.51 3.30
C GLN A 137 3.30 -14.52 2.87
N ARG A 138 2.48 -13.61 3.37
CA ARG A 138 1.07 -13.51 3.02
C ARG A 138 0.86 -13.21 1.54
N TYR A 139 1.62 -12.28 0.95
CA TYR A 139 1.50 -11.95 -0.47
C TYR A 139 1.97 -13.07 -1.37
N ALA A 140 3.02 -13.80 -0.98
CA ALA A 140 3.46 -14.99 -1.70
C ALA A 140 2.40 -16.09 -1.67
N GLN A 141 1.80 -16.37 -0.51
CA GLN A 141 0.83 -17.44 -0.33
C GLN A 141 -0.54 -17.11 -0.93
N HIS A 142 -1.04 -15.89 -0.71
CA HIS A 142 -2.41 -15.50 -1.10
C HIS A 142 -2.49 -14.96 -2.52
N HIS A 143 -1.43 -14.36 -3.03
CA HIS A 143 -1.44 -13.67 -4.32
C HIS A 143 -0.42 -14.22 -5.33
N ASP A 144 0.46 -15.13 -4.92
CA ASP A 144 1.60 -15.55 -5.74
C ASP A 144 2.40 -14.33 -6.26
N ILE A 145 2.70 -13.41 -5.33
CA ILE A 145 3.47 -12.18 -5.58
C ILE A 145 4.69 -12.16 -4.68
N ASP A 146 5.87 -12.03 -5.30
CA ASP A 146 7.07 -11.60 -4.61
C ASP A 146 7.10 -10.06 -4.56
N ILE A 147 6.89 -9.48 -3.37
CA ILE A 147 6.90 -8.02 -3.19
C ILE A 147 8.28 -7.40 -3.48
N GLY A 148 9.33 -8.21 -3.46
CA GLY A 148 10.70 -7.79 -3.83
C GLY A 148 10.93 -7.74 -5.33
N ASP A 149 10.06 -8.30 -6.14
CA ASP A 149 10.13 -8.21 -7.60
C ASP A 149 9.61 -6.85 -8.08
N LEU A 150 10.52 -5.97 -8.44
CA LEU A 150 10.23 -4.62 -8.92
C LEU A 150 10.14 -4.51 -10.45
N SER A 151 10.22 -5.61 -11.18
CA SER A 151 10.27 -5.62 -12.65
C SER A 151 9.02 -5.03 -13.32
N ILE A 152 7.88 -5.02 -12.63
CA ILE A 152 6.63 -4.47 -13.15
C ILE A 152 6.49 -2.96 -12.97
N TYR A 153 7.37 -2.34 -12.18
CA TYR A 153 7.29 -0.90 -11.88
C TYR A 153 7.98 -0.07 -12.97
N ASP A 154 7.33 1.01 -13.37
CA ASP A 154 7.85 1.94 -14.38
C ASP A 154 8.89 2.90 -13.78
N LEU A 155 8.75 3.22 -12.48
CA LEU A 155 9.65 4.10 -11.74
C LEU A 155 9.95 3.51 -10.35
N VAL A 156 11.21 3.62 -9.93
CA VAL A 156 11.66 3.37 -8.55
C VAL A 156 12.24 4.67 -8.01
N VAL A 157 11.63 5.20 -6.97
CA VAL A 157 11.98 6.50 -6.38
C VAL A 157 12.59 6.29 -5.00
N ALA A 158 13.80 6.77 -4.79
CA ALA A 158 14.43 6.79 -3.47
C ALA A 158 13.92 7.99 -2.67
N SER A 159 13.54 7.77 -1.43
CA SER A 159 12.95 8.81 -0.56
C SER A 159 13.78 9.12 0.67
N ASP A 160 15.02 8.63 0.75
CA ASP A 160 15.85 8.80 1.94
C ASP A 160 16.16 10.27 2.26
N GLU A 161 16.25 11.10 1.23
CA GLU A 161 16.55 12.53 1.34
C GLU A 161 15.32 13.44 1.21
N MET A 162 14.11 12.86 1.21
CA MET A 162 12.85 13.61 1.10
C MET A 162 12.27 14.02 2.46
#